data_dda5840da4e1d4182f7b87e0a2857e3e
#
_entry.id   dda5840da4e1d4182f7b87e0a2857e3e
#
_cell.length_a   1.000
_cell.length_b   1.000
_cell.length_c   1.000
_cell.angle_alpha   90.00
_cell.angle_beta   90.00
_cell.angle_gamma   90.00
#
_symmetry.space_group_name_H-M   'P 1'
#
loop_
_entity.id
_entity.type
_entity.pdbx_description
1 polymer ?
#
loop_
_entity_poly.entity_id
_entity_poly.type
_entity_poly.pdbx_seq_one_letter_code
_entity_poly.pdbx_strand_id
1 'polypeptide(L)'
;MKTKIFITGSAGFIGFHVAKKYLDKGFKVLGLDSMNKYYDVNLKKDRLKILKKHKNFSFVKGNIENIKFLENRVKKFNPSVIIHLAAQAGIRYSVKNPGAYLNSNIIGTFNILEISRKIKIKHLIIGSSSSVYGANKKFPFQEIDKTDNQISFYAATKKSTENLAHSYSSLWKIPTTILRFFTVYGPWGRPDMA
;
A
#
# COMPACT_ATOMS: atom_id res chain seq x y z
N MET A 1 -13.91 -15.71 -15.90
CA MET A 1 -13.93 -15.41 -14.44
C MET A 1 -13.64 -13.94 -14.20
N LYS A 2 -14.36 -13.27 -13.26
CA LYS A 2 -14.05 -11.89 -12.91
C LYS A 2 -12.68 -11.79 -12.22
N THR A 3 -11.85 -10.83 -12.62
CA THR A 3 -10.55 -10.57 -12.02
C THR A 3 -10.66 -10.30 -10.52
N LYS A 4 -9.83 -10.94 -9.72
CA LYS A 4 -9.76 -10.80 -8.27
C LYS A 4 -8.61 -9.86 -7.90
N ILE A 5 -8.87 -8.87 -7.05
CA ILE A 5 -7.90 -7.86 -6.63
C ILE A 5 -7.78 -7.90 -5.11
N PHE A 6 -6.56 -8.01 -4.60
CA PHE A 6 -6.27 -7.86 -3.18
C PHE A 6 -5.70 -6.46 -2.93
N ILE A 7 -6.32 -5.71 -2.01
CA ILE A 7 -5.91 -4.32 -1.70
C ILE A 7 -5.56 -4.24 -0.22
N THR A 8 -4.30 -3.94 0.10
CA THR A 8 -3.88 -3.62 1.46
C THR A 8 -4.05 -2.14 1.72
N GLY A 9 -4.37 -1.75 2.96
CA GLY A 9 -4.68 -0.36 3.29
C GLY A 9 -6.05 0.09 2.77
N SER A 10 -6.99 -0.84 2.59
CA SER A 10 -8.29 -0.58 1.95
C SER A 10 -9.23 0.32 2.76
N ALA A 11 -9.02 0.49 4.08
CA ALA A 11 -9.73 1.47 4.89
C ALA A 11 -9.01 2.83 4.98
N GLY A 12 -7.81 2.94 4.39
CA GLY A 12 -7.10 4.20 4.20
C GLY A 12 -7.73 5.05 3.11
N PHE A 13 -7.28 6.31 2.99
CA PHE A 13 -7.84 7.26 2.03
C PHE A 13 -7.72 6.76 0.58
N ILE A 14 -6.49 6.55 0.11
CA ILE A 14 -6.26 6.11 -1.28
C ILE A 14 -6.85 4.71 -1.50
N GLY A 15 -6.64 3.79 -0.55
CA GLY A 15 -7.13 2.41 -0.64
C GLY A 15 -8.65 2.32 -0.74
N PHE A 16 -9.38 3.17 -0.05
CA PHE A 16 -10.83 3.27 -0.14
C PHE A 16 -11.29 3.65 -1.55
N HIS A 17 -10.73 4.72 -2.13
CA HIS A 17 -11.10 5.16 -3.46
C HIS A 17 -10.74 4.14 -4.55
N VAL A 18 -9.58 3.52 -4.44
CA VAL A 18 -9.15 2.45 -5.34
C VAL A 18 -10.08 1.25 -5.24
N ALA A 19 -10.39 0.79 -4.03
CA ALA A 19 -11.31 -0.33 -3.82
C ALA A 19 -12.69 -0.03 -4.39
N LYS A 20 -13.24 1.16 -4.09
CA LYS A 20 -14.54 1.59 -4.63
C LYS A 20 -14.55 1.60 -6.16
N LYS A 21 -13.53 2.18 -6.80
CA LYS A 21 -13.44 2.24 -8.26
C LYS A 21 -13.46 0.86 -8.91
N TYR A 22 -12.72 -0.11 -8.36
CA TYR A 22 -12.74 -1.48 -8.89
C TYR A 22 -14.04 -2.21 -8.61
N LEU A 23 -14.67 -1.98 -7.46
CA LEU A 23 -15.99 -2.54 -7.14
C LEU A 23 -17.07 -2.01 -8.06
N ASP A 24 -17.08 -0.71 -8.35
CA ASP A 24 -18.00 -0.07 -9.30
C ASP A 24 -17.86 -0.69 -10.71
N LYS A 25 -16.65 -1.13 -11.09
CA LYS A 25 -16.39 -1.87 -12.34
C LYS A 25 -16.72 -3.37 -12.25
N GLY A 26 -17.25 -3.84 -11.14
CA GLY A 26 -17.70 -5.23 -10.95
C GLY A 26 -16.60 -6.23 -10.63
N PHE A 27 -15.37 -5.81 -10.31
CA PHE A 27 -14.30 -6.70 -9.86
C PHE A 27 -14.61 -7.30 -8.48
N LYS A 28 -14.00 -8.45 -8.15
CA LYS A 28 -14.00 -8.98 -6.78
C LYS A 28 -12.81 -8.40 -6.02
N VAL A 29 -13.06 -7.76 -4.88
CA VAL A 29 -12.04 -7.11 -4.07
C VAL A 29 -11.99 -7.73 -2.67
N LEU A 30 -10.80 -8.17 -2.27
CA LEU A 30 -10.47 -8.45 -0.87
C LEU A 30 -9.67 -7.25 -0.34
N GLY A 31 -10.23 -6.54 0.64
CA GLY A 31 -9.57 -5.46 1.34
C GLY A 31 -8.94 -5.94 2.64
N LEU A 32 -7.75 -5.43 2.95
CA LEU A 32 -7.09 -5.62 4.24
C LEU A 32 -6.71 -4.27 4.83
N ASP A 33 -6.90 -4.09 6.13
CA ASP A 33 -6.42 -2.94 6.90
C ASP A 33 -6.22 -3.33 8.37
N SER A 34 -5.22 -2.78 9.02
CA SER A 34 -4.96 -3.02 10.45
C SER A 34 -5.95 -2.31 11.36
N MET A 35 -6.63 -1.29 10.84
CA MET A 35 -7.53 -0.41 11.61
C MET A 35 -6.82 0.24 12.81
N ASN A 36 -5.53 0.58 12.65
CA ASN A 36 -4.75 1.22 13.69
C ASN A 36 -5.31 2.60 14.08
N LYS A 37 -4.96 3.07 15.27
CA LYS A 37 -5.45 4.34 15.86
C LYS A 37 -4.55 5.54 15.50
N TYR A 38 -3.79 5.49 14.41
CA TYR A 38 -2.92 6.60 14.01
C TYR A 38 -3.70 7.90 13.76
N TYR A 39 -4.90 7.78 13.21
CA TYR A 39 -5.90 8.84 13.13
C TYR A 39 -7.29 8.26 13.46
N ASP A 40 -8.33 9.08 13.44
CA ASP A 40 -9.68 8.65 13.82
C ASP A 40 -10.12 7.37 13.11
N VAL A 41 -10.33 6.32 13.90
CA VAL A 41 -10.76 5.00 13.41
C VAL A 41 -12.19 5.05 12.86
N ASN A 42 -13.03 5.99 13.31
CA ASN A 42 -14.41 6.09 12.81
C ASN A 42 -14.41 6.44 11.32
N LEU A 43 -13.50 7.31 10.87
CA LEU A 43 -13.34 7.61 9.45
C LEU A 43 -13.00 6.34 8.64
N LYS A 44 -12.17 5.44 9.18
CA LYS A 44 -11.89 4.13 8.55
C LYS A 44 -13.13 3.23 8.52
N LYS A 45 -13.91 3.20 9.60
CA LYS A 45 -15.16 2.42 9.68
C LYS A 45 -16.19 2.92 8.68
N ASP A 46 -16.35 4.22 8.51
CA ASP A 46 -17.31 4.80 7.57
C ASP A 46 -16.93 4.51 6.11
N ARG A 47 -15.65 4.61 5.75
CA ARG A 47 -15.17 4.14 4.45
C ARG A 47 -15.49 2.65 4.22
N LEU A 48 -15.26 1.81 5.20
CA LEU A 48 -15.61 0.38 5.12
C LEU A 48 -17.10 0.14 5.02
N LYS A 49 -17.94 0.93 5.71
CA LYS A 49 -19.39 0.86 5.61
C LYS A 49 -19.87 1.10 4.17
N ILE A 50 -19.25 2.04 3.46
CA ILE A 50 -19.54 2.28 2.05
C ILE A 50 -19.11 1.08 1.19
N LEU A 51 -17.86 0.59 1.35
CA LEU A 51 -17.35 -0.53 0.56
C LEU A 51 -18.17 -1.82 0.77
N LYS A 52 -18.61 -2.07 1.99
CA LYS A 52 -19.40 -3.27 2.34
C LYS A 52 -20.79 -3.31 1.71
N LYS A 53 -21.29 -2.21 1.13
CA LYS A 53 -22.52 -2.21 0.33
C LYS A 53 -22.37 -2.98 -0.98
N HIS A 54 -21.13 -3.16 -1.46
CA HIS A 54 -20.85 -3.93 -2.68
C HIS A 54 -20.74 -5.43 -2.35
N LYS A 55 -21.60 -6.26 -2.95
CA LYS A 55 -21.59 -7.73 -2.77
C LYS A 55 -20.29 -8.43 -3.17
N ASN A 56 -19.47 -7.77 -3.99
CA ASN A 56 -18.17 -8.27 -4.44
C ASN A 56 -17.01 -7.86 -3.52
N PHE A 57 -17.27 -7.18 -2.40
CA PHE A 57 -16.28 -6.77 -1.43
C PHE A 57 -16.21 -7.71 -0.24
N SER A 58 -15.03 -8.13 0.11
CA SER A 58 -14.71 -8.81 1.36
C SER A 58 -13.64 -8.04 2.11
N PHE A 59 -13.71 -8.02 3.42
CA PHE A 59 -12.76 -7.32 4.28
C PHE A 59 -12.18 -8.23 5.34
N VAL A 60 -10.87 -8.10 5.56
CA VAL A 60 -10.18 -8.73 6.69
C VAL A 60 -9.41 -7.68 7.47
N LYS A 61 -9.57 -7.67 8.80
CA LYS A 61 -8.75 -6.88 9.70
C LYS A 61 -7.49 -7.66 10.01
N GLY A 62 -6.33 -7.06 9.81
CA GLY A 62 -5.04 -7.69 10.10
C GLY A 62 -3.86 -6.83 9.73
N ASN A 63 -2.69 -7.22 10.21
CA ASN A 63 -1.42 -6.54 9.97
C ASN A 63 -0.64 -7.23 8.86
N ILE A 64 0.00 -6.44 8.01
CA ILE A 64 0.83 -6.93 6.90
C ILE A 64 2.15 -7.54 7.36
N GLU A 65 2.56 -7.29 8.61
CA GLU A 65 3.74 -7.88 9.24
C GLU A 65 3.54 -9.37 9.56
N ASN A 66 2.29 -9.84 9.67
CA ASN A 66 1.98 -11.24 9.97
C ASN A 66 1.90 -12.07 8.69
N ILE A 67 3.02 -12.63 8.27
CA ILE A 67 3.14 -13.41 7.03
C ILE A 67 2.19 -14.62 7.00
N LYS A 68 2.08 -15.37 8.10
CA LYS A 68 1.20 -16.55 8.17
C LYS A 68 -0.27 -16.20 7.96
N PHE A 69 -0.71 -15.11 8.58
CA PHE A 69 -2.06 -14.59 8.40
C PHE A 69 -2.32 -14.19 6.94
N LEU A 70 -1.38 -13.45 6.35
CA LEU A 70 -1.48 -12.99 4.96
C LEU A 70 -1.54 -14.16 3.99
N GLU A 71 -0.62 -15.12 4.11
CA GLU A 71 -0.55 -16.29 3.22
C GLU A 71 -1.89 -17.04 3.21
N ASN A 72 -2.47 -17.29 4.37
CA ASN A 72 -3.76 -17.96 4.49
C ASN A 72 -4.88 -17.21 3.75
N ARG A 73 -4.95 -15.87 3.92
CA ARG A 73 -6.01 -15.06 3.32
C ARG A 73 -5.82 -14.90 1.82
N VAL A 74 -4.60 -14.63 1.39
CA VAL A 74 -4.29 -14.41 -0.02
C VAL A 74 -4.39 -15.70 -0.82
N LYS A 75 -3.88 -16.83 -0.32
CA LYS A 75 -4.06 -18.15 -0.95
C LYS A 75 -5.54 -18.51 -1.15
N LYS A 76 -6.35 -18.37 -0.11
CA LYS A 76 -7.79 -18.66 -0.18
C LYS A 76 -8.51 -17.77 -1.20
N PHE A 77 -8.16 -16.49 -1.26
CA PHE A 77 -8.78 -15.55 -2.19
C PHE A 77 -8.24 -15.72 -3.63
N ASN A 78 -6.98 -16.07 -3.77
CA ASN A 78 -6.25 -16.25 -5.03
C ASN A 78 -6.41 -15.06 -5.99
N PRO A 79 -5.85 -13.87 -5.64
CA PRO A 79 -5.94 -12.69 -6.47
C PRO A 79 -5.05 -12.81 -7.70
N SER A 80 -5.43 -12.18 -8.80
CA SER A 80 -4.56 -11.98 -9.96
C SER A 80 -3.77 -10.68 -9.90
N VAL A 81 -4.23 -9.70 -9.10
CA VAL A 81 -3.56 -8.41 -8.91
C VAL A 81 -3.50 -8.09 -7.42
N ILE A 82 -2.36 -7.59 -6.97
CA ILE A 82 -2.20 -7.03 -5.63
C ILE A 82 -1.93 -5.54 -5.74
N ILE A 83 -2.67 -4.73 -4.98
CA ILE A 83 -2.46 -3.29 -4.83
C ILE A 83 -2.06 -3.03 -3.38
N HIS A 84 -0.78 -2.78 -3.17
CA HIS A 84 -0.20 -2.62 -1.85
C HIS A 84 -0.10 -1.14 -1.48
N LEU A 85 -1.07 -0.68 -0.66
CA LEU A 85 -1.16 0.69 -0.18
C LEU A 85 -1.05 0.80 1.35
N ALA A 86 -1.06 -0.33 2.06
CA ALA A 86 -0.83 -0.34 3.50
C ALA A 86 0.60 0.11 3.81
N ALA A 87 0.72 1.17 4.59
CA ALA A 87 1.99 1.70 5.06
C ALA A 87 1.75 2.60 6.26
N GLN A 88 2.75 2.76 7.10
CA GLN A 88 2.80 3.89 8.02
C GLN A 88 3.28 5.11 7.22
N ALA A 89 2.46 6.16 7.16
CA ALA A 89 2.75 7.38 6.41
C ALA A 89 2.92 8.59 7.36
N GLY A 90 3.56 9.65 6.84
CA GLY A 90 3.80 10.90 7.58
C GLY A 90 5.26 11.05 8.04
N ILE A 91 5.92 12.12 7.61
CA ILE A 91 7.33 12.38 7.92
C ILE A 91 7.52 12.62 9.42
N ARG A 92 6.69 13.50 10.02
CA ARG A 92 6.82 13.90 11.44
C ARG A 92 6.72 12.72 12.40
N TYR A 93 5.80 11.80 12.16
CA TYR A 93 5.63 10.64 13.03
C TYR A 93 6.77 9.63 12.90
N SER A 94 7.47 9.59 11.75
CA SER A 94 8.61 8.70 11.55
C SER A 94 9.81 9.03 12.46
N VAL A 95 9.90 10.28 12.93
CA VAL A 95 10.90 10.69 13.93
C VAL A 95 10.53 10.19 15.33
N LYS A 96 9.21 10.22 15.67
CA LYS A 96 8.72 9.82 16.99
C LYS A 96 8.63 8.30 17.17
N ASN A 97 8.29 7.57 16.12
CA ASN A 97 8.09 6.12 16.16
C ASN A 97 8.63 5.42 14.90
N PRO A 98 9.96 5.37 14.72
CA PRO A 98 10.57 4.75 13.54
C PRO A 98 10.27 3.24 13.42
N GLY A 99 10.09 2.53 14.54
CA GLY A 99 9.75 1.11 14.56
C GLY A 99 8.46 0.77 13.83
N ALA A 100 7.44 1.64 13.92
CA ALA A 100 6.20 1.45 13.17
C ALA A 100 6.42 1.48 11.63
N TYR A 101 7.36 2.29 11.17
CA TYR A 101 7.71 2.38 9.74
C TYR A 101 8.55 1.18 9.30
N LEU A 102 9.50 0.73 10.11
CA LEU A 102 10.25 -0.48 9.83
C LEU A 102 9.31 -1.67 9.66
N ASN A 103 8.42 -1.89 10.62
CA ASN A 103 7.49 -3.01 10.61
C ASN A 103 6.52 -2.94 9.43
N SER A 104 5.77 -1.84 9.30
CA SER A 104 4.76 -1.74 8.24
C SER A 104 5.37 -1.57 6.85
N ASN A 105 6.35 -0.67 6.68
CA ASN A 105 6.81 -0.33 5.34
C ASN A 105 7.82 -1.35 4.81
N ILE A 106 8.74 -1.82 5.64
CA ILE A 106 9.80 -2.75 5.19
C ILE A 106 9.34 -4.19 5.35
N ILE A 107 9.06 -4.65 6.57
CA ILE A 107 8.66 -6.04 6.81
C ILE A 107 7.33 -6.35 6.13
N GLY A 108 6.35 -5.43 6.23
CA GLY A 108 5.06 -5.61 5.57
C GLY A 108 5.18 -5.69 4.05
N THR A 109 5.98 -4.85 3.41
CA THR A 109 6.22 -4.92 1.95
C THR A 109 6.97 -6.18 1.57
N PHE A 110 7.99 -6.57 2.32
CA PHE A 110 8.69 -7.83 2.11
C PHE A 110 7.71 -9.03 2.11
N ASN A 111 6.80 -9.09 3.07
CA ASN A 111 5.79 -10.14 3.13
C ASN A 111 4.87 -10.15 1.90
N ILE A 112 4.47 -8.98 1.41
CA ILE A 112 3.66 -8.87 0.19
C ILE A 112 4.43 -9.35 -1.05
N LEU A 113 5.72 -9.02 -1.14
CA LEU A 113 6.59 -9.48 -2.22
C LEU A 113 6.74 -11.00 -2.20
N GLU A 114 7.00 -11.60 -1.03
CA GLU A 114 7.10 -13.06 -0.86
C GLU A 114 5.80 -13.76 -1.27
N ILE A 115 4.66 -13.25 -0.87
CA ILE A 115 3.36 -13.81 -1.26
C ILE A 115 3.16 -13.68 -2.76
N SER A 116 3.48 -12.51 -3.33
CA SER A 116 3.35 -12.25 -4.77
C SER A 116 4.16 -13.24 -5.60
N ARG A 117 5.38 -13.52 -5.16
CA ARG A 117 6.26 -14.52 -5.77
C ARG A 117 5.66 -15.93 -5.71
N LYS A 118 5.18 -16.35 -4.51
CA LYS A 118 4.64 -17.70 -4.28
C LYS A 118 3.37 -17.99 -5.08
N ILE A 119 2.48 -17.01 -5.26
CA ILE A 119 1.22 -17.21 -5.98
C ILE A 119 1.29 -16.82 -7.47
N LYS A 120 2.45 -16.35 -7.93
CA LYS A 120 2.70 -15.93 -9.34
C LYS A 120 1.61 -14.98 -9.85
N ILE A 121 1.43 -13.85 -9.16
CA ILE A 121 0.43 -12.84 -9.56
C ILE A 121 0.73 -12.26 -10.94
N LYS A 122 -0.31 -11.73 -11.60
CA LYS A 122 -0.19 -11.06 -12.90
C LYS A 122 0.38 -9.65 -12.80
N HIS A 123 0.12 -8.95 -11.68
CA HIS A 123 0.61 -7.59 -11.47
C HIS A 123 0.63 -7.21 -9.99
N LEU A 124 1.72 -6.59 -9.57
CA LEU A 124 1.89 -5.96 -8.26
C LEU A 124 1.95 -4.45 -8.43
N ILE A 125 1.09 -3.71 -7.73
CA ILE A 125 1.13 -2.24 -7.70
C ILE A 125 1.46 -1.82 -6.27
N ILE A 126 2.49 -0.97 -6.11
CA ILE A 126 2.98 -0.53 -4.80
C ILE A 126 2.91 0.99 -4.70
N GLY A 127 2.32 1.49 -3.61
CA GLY A 127 2.35 2.91 -3.27
C GLY A 127 3.69 3.32 -2.67
N SER A 128 4.47 4.11 -3.39
CA SER A 128 5.62 4.85 -2.89
C SER A 128 5.24 6.29 -2.55
N SER A 129 6.17 7.20 -2.55
CA SER A 129 5.98 8.62 -2.16
C SER A 129 6.97 9.52 -2.88
N SER A 130 6.56 10.74 -3.20
CA SER A 130 7.47 11.79 -3.66
C SER A 130 8.57 12.13 -2.65
N SER A 131 8.41 11.76 -1.37
CA SER A 131 9.46 11.91 -0.35
C SER A 131 10.75 11.18 -0.71
N VAL A 132 10.72 10.18 -1.61
CA VAL A 132 11.93 9.48 -2.07
C VAL A 132 12.87 10.37 -2.88
N TYR A 133 12.40 11.48 -3.42
CA TYR A 133 13.27 12.46 -4.09
C TYR A 133 14.21 13.16 -3.11
N GLY A 134 13.88 13.17 -1.81
CA GLY A 134 14.79 13.58 -0.75
C GLY A 134 15.36 14.98 -0.91
N ALA A 135 16.69 15.07 -0.98
CA ALA A 135 17.43 16.33 -1.07
C ALA A 135 17.54 16.92 -2.49
N ASN A 136 16.84 16.37 -3.49
CA ASN A 136 16.86 16.92 -4.84
C ASN A 136 16.33 18.35 -4.88
N LYS A 137 17.05 19.23 -5.62
CA LYS A 137 16.72 20.65 -5.75
C LYS A 137 16.15 21.02 -7.12
N LYS A 138 16.26 20.12 -8.10
CA LYS A 138 15.76 20.34 -9.47
C LYS A 138 14.27 20.03 -9.54
N PHE A 139 13.47 20.96 -10.03
CA PHE A 139 12.03 20.84 -10.26
C PHE A 139 11.70 21.08 -11.74
N PRO A 140 10.64 20.46 -12.27
CA PRO A 140 9.82 19.40 -11.64
C PRO A 140 10.62 18.08 -11.48
N PHE A 141 10.26 17.27 -10.48
CA PHE A 141 10.84 15.95 -10.32
C PHE A 141 10.43 15.01 -11.46
N GLN A 142 11.36 14.15 -11.86
CA GLN A 142 11.16 13.14 -12.89
C GLN A 142 11.41 11.74 -12.31
N GLU A 143 10.80 10.71 -12.91
CA GLU A 143 10.93 9.32 -12.44
C GLU A 143 12.36 8.81 -12.53
N ILE A 144 13.16 9.35 -13.47
CA ILE A 144 14.58 9.02 -13.68
C ILE A 144 15.53 9.74 -12.72
N ASP A 145 15.05 10.72 -11.95
CA ASP A 145 15.90 11.43 -11.01
C ASP A 145 16.45 10.49 -9.93
N LYS A 146 17.73 10.70 -9.59
CA LYS A 146 18.37 9.96 -8.49
C LYS A 146 17.63 10.19 -7.18
N THR A 147 17.45 9.13 -6.41
CA THR A 147 16.73 9.14 -5.14
C THR A 147 17.59 8.50 -4.04
N ASP A 148 18.83 8.94 -3.88
CA ASP A 148 19.82 8.29 -3.02
C ASP A 148 19.98 9.00 -1.66
N ASN A 149 19.52 10.27 -1.53
CA ASN A 149 19.70 11.11 -0.35
C ASN A 149 18.38 11.40 0.35
N GLN A 150 17.83 10.43 1.07
CA GLN A 150 16.59 10.62 1.84
C GLN A 150 16.83 11.45 3.09
N ILE A 151 15.96 12.44 3.31
CA ILE A 151 16.04 13.39 4.43
C ILE A 151 15.08 13.06 5.58
N SER A 152 14.38 11.92 5.51
CA SER A 152 13.52 11.44 6.59
C SER A 152 13.52 9.92 6.66
N PHE A 153 13.27 9.36 7.86
CA PHE A 153 13.13 7.92 8.04
C PHE A 153 11.99 7.33 7.21
N TYR A 154 10.86 8.06 7.11
CA TYR A 154 9.76 7.69 6.21
C TYR A 154 10.25 7.56 4.75
N ALA A 155 10.94 8.57 4.23
CA ALA A 155 11.47 8.54 2.87
C ALA A 155 12.42 7.36 2.66
N ALA A 156 13.32 7.10 3.62
CA ALA A 156 14.24 5.96 3.59
C ALA A 156 13.48 4.62 3.52
N THR A 157 12.43 4.44 4.34
CA THR A 157 11.62 3.21 4.25
C THR A 157 10.89 3.08 2.92
N LYS A 158 10.39 4.18 2.35
CA LYS A 158 9.74 4.15 1.02
C LYS A 158 10.74 3.84 -0.10
N LYS A 159 11.94 4.43 -0.06
CA LYS A 159 13.01 4.09 -1.01
C LYS A 159 13.42 2.63 -0.89
N SER A 160 13.55 2.11 0.33
CA SER A 160 13.84 0.68 0.56
C SER A 160 12.76 -0.21 -0.05
N THR A 161 11.48 0.16 0.02
CA THR A 161 10.41 -0.62 -0.63
C THR A 161 10.52 -0.60 -2.16
N GLU A 162 10.95 0.51 -2.78
CA GLU A 162 11.23 0.56 -4.22
C GLU A 162 12.37 -0.39 -4.61
N ASN A 163 13.48 -0.37 -3.85
CA ASN A 163 14.63 -1.23 -4.10
C ASN A 163 14.29 -2.72 -3.94
N LEU A 164 13.56 -3.09 -2.87
CA LEU A 164 13.07 -4.45 -2.68
C LEU A 164 12.18 -4.90 -3.85
N ALA A 165 11.21 -4.07 -4.24
CA ALA A 165 10.30 -4.38 -5.34
C ALA A 165 11.01 -4.53 -6.68
N HIS A 166 12.00 -3.65 -6.96
CA HIS A 166 12.83 -3.75 -8.16
C HIS A 166 13.62 -5.07 -8.19
N SER A 167 14.26 -5.44 -7.07
CA SER A 167 14.99 -6.69 -6.94
C SER A 167 14.08 -7.90 -7.19
N TYR A 168 12.89 -7.94 -6.58
CA TYR A 168 11.94 -9.03 -6.79
C TYR A 168 11.41 -9.10 -8.23
N SER A 169 11.14 -7.95 -8.84
CA SER A 169 10.76 -7.87 -10.26
C SER A 169 11.86 -8.40 -11.16
N SER A 170 13.11 -8.06 -10.91
CA SER A 170 14.26 -8.51 -11.68
C SER A 170 14.51 -10.02 -11.54
N LEU A 171 14.55 -10.53 -10.29
CA LEU A 171 14.90 -11.92 -9.99
C LEU A 171 13.77 -12.90 -10.36
N TRP A 172 12.54 -12.58 -10.01
CA TRP A 172 11.39 -13.49 -10.17
C TRP A 172 10.39 -13.05 -11.23
N LYS A 173 10.75 -12.02 -12.03
CA LYS A 173 9.94 -11.54 -13.17
C LYS A 173 8.50 -11.19 -12.77
N ILE A 174 8.31 -10.65 -11.55
CA ILE A 174 7.01 -10.18 -11.09
C ILE A 174 6.70 -8.85 -11.77
N PRO A 175 5.66 -8.75 -12.61
CA PRO A 175 5.27 -7.47 -13.19
C PRO A 175 4.88 -6.50 -12.09
N THR A 176 5.66 -5.40 -11.94
CA THR A 176 5.51 -4.47 -10.83
C THR A 176 5.45 -3.04 -11.33
N THR A 177 4.51 -2.26 -10.78
CA THR A 177 4.42 -0.82 -10.95
C THR A 177 4.53 -0.14 -9.59
N ILE A 178 5.42 0.85 -9.48
CA ILE A 178 5.62 1.64 -8.27
C ILE A 178 5.11 3.06 -8.53
N LEU A 179 4.23 3.56 -7.65
CA LEU A 179 3.60 4.87 -7.78
C LEU A 179 4.15 5.82 -6.73
N ARG A 180 4.91 6.84 -7.12
CA ARG A 180 5.42 7.91 -6.24
C ARG A 180 4.33 8.96 -6.05
N PHE A 181 3.45 8.76 -5.08
CA PHE A 181 2.39 9.71 -4.79
C PHE A 181 2.96 11.03 -4.26
N PHE A 182 2.52 12.13 -4.84
CA PHE A 182 2.61 13.46 -4.25
C PHE A 182 1.47 13.68 -3.25
N THR A 183 1.16 14.92 -2.89
CA THR A 183 0.05 15.20 -1.98
C THR A 183 -1.27 14.84 -2.65
N VAL A 184 -1.90 13.78 -2.14
CA VAL A 184 -3.23 13.35 -2.59
C VAL A 184 -4.28 14.03 -1.73
N TYR A 185 -5.27 14.66 -2.35
CA TYR A 185 -6.37 15.36 -1.69
C TYR A 185 -7.71 14.95 -2.30
N GLY A 186 -8.79 15.24 -1.60
CA GLY A 186 -10.15 14.94 -2.06
C GLY A 186 -11.07 14.48 -0.93
N PRO A 187 -12.33 14.14 -1.24
CA PRO A 187 -13.29 13.64 -0.27
C PRO A 187 -12.76 12.43 0.48
N TRP A 188 -13.13 12.31 1.74
CA TRP A 188 -12.64 11.23 2.62
C TRP A 188 -11.12 11.26 2.86
N GLY A 189 -10.46 12.40 2.66
CA GLY A 189 -9.05 12.59 2.96
C GLY A 189 -8.70 12.30 4.42
N ARG A 190 -7.41 12.19 4.71
CA ARG A 190 -6.92 12.08 6.09
C ARG A 190 -6.91 13.45 6.76
N PRO A 191 -7.36 13.57 8.00
CA PRO A 191 -7.44 14.87 8.67
C PRO A 191 -6.07 15.45 9.09
N ASP A 192 -5.03 14.61 9.15
CA ASP A 192 -3.66 14.98 9.51
C ASP A 192 -2.75 15.29 8.30
N MET A 193 -3.32 15.33 7.11
CA MET A 193 -2.63 15.77 5.88
C MET A 193 -3.07 17.20 5.57
N ALA A 194 -2.10 18.08 5.38
CA ALA A 194 -2.36 19.47 4.98
C ALA A 194 -2.91 19.53 3.54
#